data_7edf0e8c7f3ddcfe9043450267889f55
#
_entry.id   7edf0e8c7f3ddcfe9043450267889f55
#
_cell.length_a   1.000
_cell.length_b   1.000
_cell.length_c   1.000
_cell.angle_alpha   90.00
_cell.angle_beta   90.00
_cell.angle_gamma   90.00
#
_symmetry.space_group_name_H-M   'P 1'
#
loop_
_entity.id
_entity.type
_entity.pdbx_description
1 polymer ?
#
loop_
_entity_poly.entity_id
_entity_poly.type
_entity_poly.pdbx_seq_one_letter_code
_entity_poly.pdbx_strand_id
1 'polypeptide(L)'
;MTFYRAYAYLAAPLLILALALSMAFDLGIGPLASASIALAIAAVAAALISWFSNKVGTFASMVYTGSGHISAKERHASNITRARYLKTQGNFEEALAVIDEYLDLVPGDPEGLFLKAQILMASAGDLALARRCLDSVIKNAPADVPFHRWAKELRASLSISLQ
;
A
#
# COMPACT_ATOMS: atom_id res chain seq x y z
N MET A 1 -10.38 1.11 -20.93
CA MET A 1 -10.24 2.60 -20.91
C MET A 1 -8.78 3.11 -20.97
N THR A 2 -7.79 2.27 -21.22
CA THR A 2 -6.36 2.61 -21.21
C THR A 2 -5.78 2.99 -22.59
N PHE A 3 -6.38 2.57 -23.70
CA PHE A 3 -5.88 2.85 -25.04
C PHE A 3 -6.00 4.32 -25.47
N TYR A 4 -7.05 5.03 -25.08
CA TYR A 4 -7.26 6.45 -25.41
C TYR A 4 -6.23 7.38 -24.75
N ARG A 5 -5.72 7.03 -23.58
CA ARG A 5 -4.70 7.83 -22.88
C ARG A 5 -3.33 7.76 -23.56
N ALA A 6 -2.95 6.57 -24.04
CA ALA A 6 -1.68 6.41 -24.77
C ALA A 6 -1.65 7.20 -26.09
N TYR A 7 -2.77 7.27 -26.80
CA TYR A 7 -2.91 8.06 -28.02
C TYR A 7 -2.80 9.57 -27.77
N ALA A 8 -3.38 10.08 -26.68
CA ALA A 8 -3.30 11.51 -26.34
C ALA A 8 -1.87 11.95 -26.04
N TYR A 9 -1.05 11.11 -25.41
CA TYR A 9 0.36 11.42 -25.11
C TYR A 9 1.27 11.41 -26.33
N LEU A 10 0.92 10.65 -27.38
CA LEU A 10 1.66 10.63 -28.65
C LEU A 10 1.14 11.68 -29.64
N ALA A 11 -0.14 11.99 -29.64
CA ALA A 11 -0.75 12.94 -30.57
C ALA A 11 -0.42 14.41 -30.23
N ALA A 12 -0.34 14.76 -28.96
CA ALA A 12 -0.07 16.13 -28.53
C ALA A 12 1.30 16.66 -28.99
N PRO A 13 2.44 15.97 -28.80
CA PRO A 13 3.73 16.45 -29.28
C PRO A 13 3.83 16.47 -30.81
N LEU A 14 3.15 15.55 -31.51
CA LEU A 14 3.10 15.55 -32.97
C LEU A 14 2.31 16.76 -33.53
N LEU A 15 1.21 17.14 -32.87
CA LEU A 15 0.39 18.30 -33.24
C LEU A 15 1.15 19.62 -33.00
N ILE A 16 1.87 19.73 -31.90
CA ILE A 16 2.72 20.89 -31.59
C ILE A 16 3.87 21.01 -32.61
N LEU A 17 4.48 19.89 -33.01
CA LEU A 17 5.51 19.84 -34.01
C LEU A 17 4.98 20.27 -35.40
N ALA A 18 3.80 19.80 -35.79
CA ALA A 18 3.16 20.16 -37.04
C ALA A 18 2.77 21.66 -37.07
N LEU A 19 2.29 22.22 -35.96
CA LEU A 19 1.96 23.63 -35.85
C LEU A 19 3.20 24.52 -35.92
N ALA A 20 4.29 24.13 -35.26
CA ALA A 20 5.55 24.81 -35.29
C ALA A 20 6.17 24.81 -36.71
N LEU A 21 6.05 23.68 -37.43
CA LEU A 21 6.53 23.59 -38.82
C LEU A 21 5.72 24.49 -39.77
N SER A 22 4.37 24.56 -39.59
CA SER A 22 3.53 25.43 -40.42
C SER A 22 3.81 26.90 -40.20
N MET A 23 4.02 27.34 -38.96
CA MET A 23 4.39 28.70 -38.64
C MET A 23 5.80 29.09 -39.21
N ALA A 24 6.75 28.18 -39.16
CA ALA A 24 8.08 28.39 -39.71
C ALA A 24 8.08 28.54 -41.25
N PHE A 25 7.14 27.88 -41.93
CA PHE A 25 6.96 27.97 -43.38
C PHE A 25 6.32 29.27 -43.80
N ASP A 26 5.36 29.82 -43.03
CA ASP A 26 4.70 31.12 -43.30
C ASP A 26 5.62 32.32 -43.07
N LEU A 27 6.65 32.18 -42.21
CA LEU A 27 7.60 33.22 -41.88
C LEU A 27 8.77 33.33 -42.89
N GLY A 28 8.80 32.51 -43.96
CA GLY A 28 9.85 32.56 -45.01
C GLY A 28 11.23 32.17 -44.48
N ILE A 29 11.32 31.49 -43.35
CA ILE A 29 12.57 31.05 -42.74
C ILE A 29 13.15 29.89 -43.55
N GLY A 30 14.37 29.98 -44.00
CA GLY A 30 15.01 28.96 -44.82
C GLY A 30 15.03 27.58 -44.16
N PRO A 31 15.08 26.50 -44.94
CA PRO A 31 14.89 25.13 -44.46
C PRO A 31 15.85 24.68 -43.36
N LEU A 32 17.06 25.26 -43.32
CA LEU A 32 18.07 24.96 -42.29
C LEU A 32 17.71 25.60 -40.93
N ALA A 33 17.16 26.83 -40.95
CA ALA A 33 16.76 27.50 -39.71
C ALA A 33 15.47 26.94 -39.14
N SER A 34 14.54 26.49 -39.95
CA SER A 34 13.31 25.80 -39.51
C SER A 34 13.60 24.44 -38.84
N ALA A 35 14.57 23.69 -39.37
CA ALA A 35 15.00 22.42 -38.78
C ALA A 35 15.66 22.60 -37.39
N SER A 36 16.47 23.63 -37.20
CA SER A 36 17.11 23.91 -35.91
C SER A 36 16.10 24.36 -34.84
N ILE A 37 15.09 25.13 -35.19
CA ILE A 37 14.01 25.57 -34.30
C ILE A 37 13.13 24.36 -33.91
N ALA A 38 12.80 23.49 -34.87
CA ALA A 38 12.03 22.28 -34.59
C ALA A 38 12.76 21.32 -33.63
N LEU A 39 14.10 21.18 -33.83
CA LEU A 39 14.91 20.34 -32.93
C LEU A 39 14.99 20.92 -31.51
N ALA A 40 15.10 22.24 -31.37
CA ALA A 40 15.11 22.91 -30.07
C ALA A 40 13.78 22.75 -29.33
N ILE A 41 12.66 22.91 -30.04
CA ILE A 41 11.32 22.70 -29.45
C ILE A 41 11.12 21.23 -29.03
N ALA A 42 11.55 20.27 -29.85
CA ALA A 42 11.50 18.86 -29.51
C ALA A 42 12.34 18.50 -28.27
N ALA A 43 13.55 19.09 -28.14
CA ALA A 43 14.41 18.90 -27.00
C ALA A 43 13.80 19.48 -25.70
N VAL A 44 13.20 20.67 -25.76
CA VAL A 44 12.49 21.29 -24.63
C VAL A 44 11.25 20.47 -24.24
N ALA A 45 10.48 20.01 -25.22
CA ALA A 45 9.32 19.16 -24.96
C ALA A 45 9.72 17.82 -24.32
N ALA A 46 10.79 17.18 -24.80
CA ALA A 46 11.30 15.94 -24.22
C ALA A 46 11.81 16.15 -22.78
N ALA A 47 12.49 17.26 -22.50
CA ALA A 47 12.94 17.64 -21.16
C ALA A 47 11.76 17.89 -20.21
N LEU A 48 10.71 18.58 -20.66
CA LEU A 48 9.49 18.83 -19.90
C LEU A 48 8.72 17.55 -19.62
N ILE A 49 8.58 16.65 -20.60
CA ILE A 49 7.93 15.34 -20.43
C ILE A 49 8.72 14.48 -19.44
N SER A 50 10.04 14.46 -19.55
CA SER A 50 10.91 13.71 -18.64
C SER A 50 10.83 14.26 -17.20
N TRP A 51 10.85 15.58 -17.04
CA TRP A 51 10.69 16.24 -15.75
C TRP A 51 9.31 16.00 -15.12
N PHE A 52 8.26 16.11 -15.93
CA PHE A 52 6.89 15.87 -15.50
C PHE A 52 6.62 14.37 -15.17
N SER A 53 7.15 13.47 -16.00
CA SER A 53 7.06 12.02 -15.80
C SER A 53 7.73 11.59 -14.48
N ASN A 54 8.86 12.19 -14.15
CA ASN A 54 9.57 11.95 -12.89
C ASN A 54 8.78 12.48 -11.67
N LYS A 55 8.10 13.62 -11.81
CA LYS A 55 7.25 14.20 -10.76
C LYS A 55 5.91 13.44 -10.61
N VAL A 56 5.30 13.05 -11.73
CA VAL A 56 4.04 12.28 -11.75
C VAL A 56 4.26 10.85 -11.26
N GLY A 57 5.39 10.22 -11.56
CA GLY A 57 5.77 8.93 -11.02
C GLY A 57 5.83 8.95 -9.49
N THR A 58 6.43 9.98 -8.91
CA THR A 58 6.50 10.21 -7.45
C THR A 58 5.11 10.54 -6.86
N PHE A 59 4.29 11.31 -7.58
CA PHE A 59 2.94 11.67 -7.15
C PHE A 59 1.96 10.49 -7.30
N ALA A 60 2.07 9.70 -8.36
CA ALA A 60 1.28 8.50 -8.56
C ALA A 60 1.61 7.42 -7.51
N SER A 61 2.89 7.24 -7.15
CA SER A 61 3.27 6.37 -6.05
C SER A 61 2.74 6.88 -4.70
N MET A 62 2.72 8.20 -4.49
CA MET A 62 2.20 8.82 -3.27
C MET A 62 0.68 8.70 -3.13
N VAL A 63 -0.06 8.74 -4.25
CA VAL A 63 -1.53 8.60 -4.28
C VAL A 63 -1.96 7.13 -4.28
N TYR A 64 -1.20 6.24 -4.94
CA TYR A 64 -1.52 4.80 -5.00
C TYR A 64 -1.04 4.01 -3.77
N THR A 65 0.02 4.45 -3.10
CA THR A 65 0.60 3.76 -1.93
C THR A 65 0.42 4.53 -0.61
N GLY A 66 -0.28 5.66 -0.63
CA GLY A 66 -0.56 6.44 0.58
C GLY A 66 0.69 6.67 1.42
N SER A 67 1.62 7.51 0.92
CA SER A 67 2.97 7.70 1.47
C SER A 67 3.90 6.50 1.21
N GLY A 68 4.96 6.69 0.43
CA GLY A 68 5.91 5.66 -0.03
C GLY A 68 6.72 4.89 1.05
N HIS A 69 6.18 4.74 2.23
CA HIS A 69 6.52 3.75 3.23
C HIS A 69 5.43 2.68 3.23
N ILE A 70 5.68 1.57 2.54
CA ILE A 70 4.97 0.31 2.84
C ILE A 70 5.19 0.09 4.32
N SER A 71 4.12 0.19 5.12
CA SER A 71 4.25 0.03 6.57
C SER A 71 4.77 -1.37 6.88
N ALA A 72 5.47 -1.54 8.01
CA ALA A 72 5.91 -2.87 8.44
C ALA A 72 4.71 -3.84 8.46
N LYS A 73 3.53 -3.36 8.83
CA LYS A 73 2.27 -4.11 8.81
C LYS A 73 1.91 -4.61 7.40
N GLU A 74 2.00 -3.79 6.36
CA GLU A 74 1.68 -4.19 4.97
C GLU A 74 2.69 -5.19 4.41
N ARG A 75 3.99 -5.01 4.73
CA ARG A 75 5.04 -5.96 4.32
C ARG A 75 4.83 -7.35 4.91
N HIS A 76 4.29 -7.42 6.12
CA HIS A 76 4.11 -8.67 6.85
C HIS A 76 2.64 -9.13 6.94
N ALA A 77 1.72 -8.51 6.18
CA ALA A 77 0.31 -8.91 6.12
C ALA A 77 0.12 -10.38 5.71
N SER A 78 1.06 -10.93 4.92
CA SER A 78 1.07 -12.35 4.56
C SER A 78 1.22 -13.26 5.78
N ASN A 79 1.95 -12.84 6.83
CA ASN A 79 2.14 -13.61 8.06
C ASN A 79 0.84 -13.75 8.84
N ILE A 80 0.03 -12.68 8.92
CA ILE A 80 -1.30 -12.75 9.56
C ILE A 80 -2.20 -13.73 8.81
N THR A 81 -2.21 -13.65 7.46
CA THR A 81 -3.02 -14.55 6.63
C THR A 81 -2.57 -16.00 6.81
N ARG A 82 -1.26 -16.26 6.85
CA ARG A 82 -0.68 -17.59 7.08
C ARG A 82 -1.04 -18.11 8.48
N ALA A 83 -0.87 -17.32 9.52
CA ALA A 83 -1.23 -17.71 10.88
C ALA A 83 -2.73 -18.03 11.01
N ARG A 84 -3.60 -17.24 10.35
CA ARG A 84 -5.03 -17.50 10.29
C ARG A 84 -5.37 -18.82 9.59
N TYR A 85 -4.69 -19.10 8.47
CA TYR A 85 -4.85 -20.37 7.77
C TYR A 85 -4.42 -21.56 8.64
N LEU A 86 -3.23 -21.49 9.26
CA LEU A 86 -2.71 -22.53 10.15
C LEU A 86 -3.66 -22.78 11.35
N LYS A 87 -4.22 -21.71 11.92
CA LYS A 87 -5.24 -21.83 12.96
C LYS A 87 -6.46 -22.62 12.47
N THR A 88 -6.94 -22.39 11.24
CA THR A 88 -8.10 -23.12 10.69
C THR A 88 -7.79 -24.59 10.40
N GLN A 89 -6.52 -24.94 10.19
CA GLN A 89 -6.05 -26.32 10.02
C GLN A 89 -5.82 -27.03 11.37
N GLY A 90 -5.91 -26.34 12.49
CA GLY A 90 -5.60 -26.88 13.80
C GLY A 90 -4.11 -26.91 14.15
N ASN A 91 -3.25 -26.39 13.28
CA ASN A 91 -1.79 -26.32 13.48
C ASN A 91 -1.44 -25.11 14.37
N PHE A 92 -1.85 -25.17 15.63
CA PHE A 92 -1.77 -24.04 16.55
C PHE A 92 -0.34 -23.65 16.91
N GLU A 93 0.59 -24.62 17.03
CA GLU A 93 1.99 -24.35 17.34
C GLU A 93 2.66 -23.54 16.23
N GLU A 94 2.50 -23.96 14.97
CA GLU A 94 3.02 -23.23 13.83
C GLU A 94 2.32 -21.86 13.67
N ALA A 95 1.03 -21.79 13.94
CA ALA A 95 0.28 -20.52 13.89
C ALA A 95 0.81 -19.53 14.93
N LEU A 96 1.14 -19.99 16.15
CA LEU A 96 1.74 -19.18 17.21
C LEU A 96 3.15 -18.71 16.79
N ALA A 97 3.97 -19.58 16.24
CA ALA A 97 5.31 -19.21 15.79
C ALA A 97 5.27 -18.10 14.72
N VAL A 98 4.38 -18.22 13.73
CA VAL A 98 4.23 -17.22 12.66
C VAL A 98 3.69 -15.88 13.21
N ILE A 99 2.73 -15.92 14.14
CA ILE A 99 2.18 -14.68 14.70
C ILE A 99 3.15 -14.01 15.68
N ASP A 100 4.00 -14.76 16.37
CA ASP A 100 5.04 -14.23 17.24
C ASP A 100 6.13 -13.54 16.42
N GLU A 101 6.61 -14.16 15.33
CA GLU A 101 7.52 -13.51 14.38
C GLU A 101 6.92 -12.20 13.83
N TYR A 102 5.64 -12.20 13.51
CA TYR A 102 4.95 -10.97 13.08
C TYR A 102 4.95 -9.90 14.16
N LEU A 103 4.62 -10.25 15.40
CA LEU A 103 4.54 -9.31 16.52
C LEU A 103 5.92 -8.78 16.95
N ASP A 104 7.00 -9.52 16.71
CA ASP A 104 8.37 -9.04 16.90
C ASP A 104 8.70 -7.89 15.93
N LEU A 105 8.16 -7.94 14.71
CA LEU A 105 8.36 -6.92 13.67
C LEU A 105 7.37 -5.75 13.78
N VAL A 106 6.16 -6.01 14.26
CA VAL A 106 5.09 -5.01 14.44
C VAL A 106 4.51 -5.12 15.85
N PRO A 107 5.27 -4.70 16.88
CA PRO A 107 4.82 -4.79 18.27
C PRO A 107 3.53 -4.01 18.52
N GLY A 108 2.59 -4.64 19.18
CA GLY A 108 1.35 -3.98 19.59
C GLY A 108 0.28 -3.87 18.49
N ASP A 109 0.46 -4.49 17.32
CA ASP A 109 -0.60 -4.52 16.29
C ASP A 109 -1.87 -5.19 16.84
N PRO A 110 -3.02 -4.49 16.85
CA PRO A 110 -4.25 -5.01 17.43
C PRO A 110 -4.75 -6.29 16.74
N GLU A 111 -4.60 -6.40 15.43
CA GLU A 111 -5.00 -7.56 14.65
C GLU A 111 -4.14 -8.79 15.00
N GLY A 112 -2.82 -8.60 15.07
CA GLY A 112 -1.87 -9.65 15.44
C GLY A 112 -2.11 -10.16 16.87
N LEU A 113 -2.25 -9.25 17.84
CA LEU A 113 -2.53 -9.60 19.23
C LEU A 113 -3.89 -10.30 19.41
N PHE A 114 -4.91 -9.85 18.67
CA PHE A 114 -6.23 -10.47 18.69
C PHE A 114 -6.20 -11.90 18.11
N LEU A 115 -5.50 -12.09 16.98
CA LEU A 115 -5.30 -13.40 16.37
C LEU A 115 -4.51 -14.35 17.30
N LYS A 116 -3.44 -13.86 17.94
CA LYS A 116 -2.68 -14.63 18.94
C LYS A 116 -3.57 -15.11 20.08
N ALA A 117 -4.40 -14.22 20.63
CA ALA A 117 -5.35 -14.59 21.67
C ALA A 117 -6.33 -15.69 21.22
N GLN A 118 -6.86 -15.58 19.99
CA GLN A 118 -7.74 -16.60 19.43
C GLN A 118 -7.05 -17.97 19.26
N ILE A 119 -5.77 -17.98 18.82
CA ILE A 119 -5.00 -19.21 18.66
C ILE A 119 -4.79 -19.88 20.03
N LEU A 120 -4.36 -19.10 21.03
CA LEU A 120 -4.16 -19.59 22.40
C LEU A 120 -5.44 -20.18 23.01
N MET A 121 -6.57 -19.56 22.77
CA MET A 121 -7.87 -20.08 23.22
C MET A 121 -8.28 -21.37 22.51
N ALA A 122 -8.04 -21.46 21.20
CA ALA A 122 -8.38 -22.62 20.39
C ALA A 122 -7.49 -23.83 20.68
N SER A 123 -6.22 -23.60 21.02
CA SER A 123 -5.26 -24.66 21.37
C SER A 123 -5.41 -25.18 22.80
N ALA A 124 -6.39 -24.72 23.57
CA ALA A 124 -6.47 -24.92 25.04
C ALA A 124 -5.14 -24.56 25.76
N GLY A 125 -4.42 -23.60 25.19
CA GLY A 125 -3.13 -23.15 25.70
C GLY A 125 -3.23 -22.20 26.88
N ASP A 126 -2.30 -21.25 26.98
CA ASP A 126 -2.23 -20.29 28.09
C ASP A 126 -3.33 -19.24 28.00
N LEU A 127 -4.45 -19.47 28.67
CA LEU A 127 -5.58 -18.53 28.75
C LEU A 127 -5.20 -17.22 29.46
N ALA A 128 -4.20 -17.25 30.36
CA ALA A 128 -3.72 -16.05 31.03
C ALA A 128 -2.96 -15.16 30.03
N LEU A 129 -2.18 -15.76 29.13
CA LEU A 129 -1.51 -15.04 28.04
C LEU A 129 -2.54 -14.52 27.02
N ALA A 130 -3.55 -15.32 26.66
CA ALA A 130 -4.62 -14.88 25.78
C ALA A 130 -5.34 -13.65 26.35
N ARG A 131 -5.64 -13.64 27.65
CA ARG A 131 -6.23 -12.51 28.34
C ARG A 131 -5.33 -11.26 28.27
N ARG A 132 -4.01 -11.40 28.50
CA ARG A 132 -3.07 -10.28 28.40
C ARG A 132 -3.02 -9.69 26.99
N CYS A 133 -3.06 -10.53 25.94
CA CYS A 133 -3.13 -10.07 24.56
C CYS A 133 -4.41 -9.24 24.32
N LEU A 134 -5.58 -9.72 24.79
CA LEU A 134 -6.85 -8.99 24.67
C LEU A 134 -6.84 -7.67 25.46
N ASP A 135 -6.29 -7.65 26.68
CA ASP A 135 -6.12 -6.44 27.46
C ASP A 135 -5.24 -5.41 26.75
N SER A 136 -4.16 -5.86 26.10
CA SER A 136 -3.33 -5.00 25.25
C SER A 136 -4.08 -4.42 24.06
N VAL A 137 -4.92 -5.21 23.38
CA VAL A 137 -5.76 -4.71 22.29
C VAL A 137 -6.74 -3.65 22.80
N ILE A 138 -7.42 -3.92 23.92
CA ILE A 138 -8.39 -2.98 24.51
C ILE A 138 -7.71 -1.67 24.93
N LYS A 139 -6.48 -1.73 25.44
CA LYS A 139 -5.74 -0.56 25.90
C LYS A 139 -5.19 0.29 24.75
N ASN A 140 -4.71 -0.36 23.68
CA ASN A 140 -3.93 0.31 22.63
C ASN A 140 -4.74 0.60 21.37
N ALA A 141 -5.81 -0.18 21.08
CA ALA A 141 -6.63 0.07 19.91
C ALA A 141 -7.64 1.19 20.18
N PRO A 142 -7.82 2.13 19.22
CA PRO A 142 -8.88 3.12 19.28
C PRO A 142 -10.26 2.48 19.41
N ALA A 143 -11.20 3.14 20.13
CA ALA A 143 -12.51 2.58 20.42
C ALA A 143 -13.42 2.39 19.19
N ASP A 144 -13.14 3.11 18.12
CA ASP A 144 -13.83 3.04 16.81
C ASP A 144 -13.38 1.87 15.96
N VAL A 145 -12.23 1.25 16.28
CA VAL A 145 -11.71 0.09 15.53
C VAL A 145 -12.43 -1.19 15.96
N PRO A 146 -12.87 -2.04 15.00
CA PRO A 146 -13.60 -3.28 15.31
C PRO A 146 -12.90 -4.21 16.30
N PHE A 147 -11.57 -4.29 16.26
CA PHE A 147 -10.78 -5.14 17.16
C PHE A 147 -10.95 -4.78 18.64
N HIS A 148 -11.15 -3.51 18.98
CA HIS A 148 -11.40 -3.08 20.35
C HIS A 148 -12.70 -3.70 20.91
N ARG A 149 -13.78 -3.68 20.13
CA ARG A 149 -15.06 -4.27 20.51
C ARG A 149 -14.97 -5.80 20.61
N TRP A 150 -14.40 -6.43 19.59
CA TRP A 150 -14.25 -7.90 19.57
C TRP A 150 -13.36 -8.41 20.69
N ALA A 151 -12.32 -7.68 21.06
CA ALA A 151 -11.47 -8.03 22.19
C ALA A 151 -12.23 -7.97 23.53
N LYS A 152 -13.10 -6.98 23.73
CA LYS A 152 -13.96 -6.91 24.90
C LYS A 152 -14.94 -8.09 24.99
N GLU A 153 -15.59 -8.43 23.89
CA GLU A 153 -16.52 -9.53 23.80
C GLU A 153 -15.82 -10.87 24.10
N LEU A 154 -14.67 -11.10 23.46
CA LEU A 154 -13.89 -12.31 23.65
C LEU A 154 -13.33 -12.43 25.07
N ARG A 155 -12.88 -11.32 25.66
CA ARG A 155 -12.42 -11.26 27.06
C ARG A 155 -13.53 -11.58 28.04
N ALA A 156 -14.76 -11.09 27.79
CA ALA A 156 -15.92 -11.40 28.62
C ALA A 156 -16.27 -12.90 28.59
N SER A 157 -16.20 -13.53 27.42
CA SER A 157 -16.43 -14.98 27.30
C SER A 157 -15.39 -15.81 28.06
N LEU A 158 -14.11 -15.38 28.07
CA LEU A 158 -13.07 -16.02 28.87
C LEU A 158 -13.32 -15.96 30.38
N SER A 159 -13.90 -14.86 30.87
CA SER A 159 -14.18 -14.73 32.31
C SER A 159 -15.29 -15.68 32.78
N ILE A 160 -16.22 -16.04 31.90
CA ILE A 160 -17.32 -16.97 32.19
C ILE A 160 -16.83 -18.43 32.20
N SER A 161 -15.86 -18.77 31.33
CA SER A 161 -15.33 -20.13 31.23
C SER A 161 -14.36 -20.52 32.37
N LEU A 162 -13.92 -19.57 33.17
CA LEU A 162 -12.98 -19.76 34.30
C LEU A 162 -13.69 -19.81 35.67
N GLN A 163 -15.03 -19.69 35.71
CA GLN A 163 -15.87 -19.89 36.91
C GLN A 163 -16.47 -21.30 36.93
#